data_06bb15c12056cd1412150ef264b77feb
#
_entry.id   06bb15c12056cd1412150ef264b77feb
#
_cell.length_a   1.000
_cell.length_b   1.000
_cell.length_c   1.000
_cell.angle_alpha   90.00
_cell.angle_beta   90.00
_cell.angle_gamma   90.00
#
_symmetry.space_group_name_H-M   'P 1'
#
loop_
_entity.id
_entity.type
_entity.pdbx_description
1 polymer ?
#
loop_
_entity_poly.entity_id
_entity_poly.type
_entity_poly.pdbx_seq_one_letter_code
_entity_poly.pdbx_strand_id
1 'polypeptide(L)'
;MATTFNFELFKKRLNLFLEKIEDLGGATEPLTIEKPATEEEVKAVEAQLGYTLPPHFREGLLENTAHLEFWWDINDITDEDEDFLPEELAEIFCGELLFGLDLLLGYEESRKSWVEDVYPDYNNKYDRVWHNKMSFQQVGNGDYIAIELEPENYGKVVYLSHDGSENHGLYIADNFKEFLMNYAAVGCTGGEDWQWEPFYTKGKGIDPTSENALAWYKLLNINEKELDI
;
A
#
# COMPACT_ATOMS: atom_id res chain seq x y z
N MET A 1 -17.23 -13.13 -7.01
CA MET A 1 -16.57 -13.15 -8.35
C MET A 1 -15.24 -12.44 -8.15
N ALA A 2 -14.11 -13.05 -8.53
CA ALA A 2 -12.83 -12.37 -8.42
C ALA A 2 -12.86 -11.16 -9.38
N THR A 3 -12.70 -9.97 -8.82
CA THR A 3 -12.63 -8.74 -9.62
C THR A 3 -11.37 -8.83 -10.48
N THR A 4 -11.51 -8.83 -11.78
CA THR A 4 -10.35 -8.81 -12.68
C THR A 4 -9.62 -7.49 -12.46
N PHE A 5 -8.33 -7.52 -12.15
CA PHE A 5 -7.51 -6.32 -11.97
C PHE A 5 -7.52 -5.50 -13.27
N ASN A 6 -7.91 -4.25 -13.16
CA ASN A 6 -7.97 -3.32 -14.29
C ASN A 6 -6.90 -2.25 -14.13
N PHE A 7 -5.74 -2.46 -14.78
CA PHE A 7 -4.59 -1.56 -14.67
C PHE A 7 -4.86 -0.16 -15.21
N GLU A 8 -5.71 -0.01 -16.22
CA GLU A 8 -6.08 1.31 -16.76
C GLU A 8 -6.95 2.09 -15.76
N LEU A 9 -7.89 1.42 -15.08
CA LEU A 9 -8.68 2.03 -14.02
C LEU A 9 -7.80 2.39 -12.81
N PHE A 10 -6.87 1.52 -12.43
CA PHE A 10 -5.88 1.79 -11.38
C PHE A 10 -5.09 3.08 -11.67
N LYS A 11 -4.50 3.21 -12.87
CA LYS A 11 -3.78 4.43 -13.29
C LYS A 11 -4.68 5.66 -13.32
N LYS A 12 -5.92 5.49 -13.79
CA LYS A 12 -6.91 6.58 -13.81
C LYS A 12 -7.16 7.11 -12.40
N ARG A 13 -7.32 6.23 -11.41
CA ARG A 13 -7.50 6.60 -10.00
C ARG A 13 -6.31 7.40 -9.47
N LEU A 14 -5.09 6.91 -9.66
CA LEU A 14 -3.88 7.60 -9.23
C LEU A 14 -3.79 9.00 -9.84
N ASN A 15 -3.97 9.15 -11.15
CA ASN A 15 -3.91 10.45 -11.80
C ASN A 15 -5.03 11.39 -11.34
N LEU A 16 -6.23 10.87 -11.07
CA LEU A 16 -7.32 11.68 -10.52
C LEU A 16 -6.95 12.26 -9.15
N PHE A 17 -6.34 11.46 -8.27
CA PHE A 17 -5.90 11.96 -6.97
C PHE A 17 -4.80 13.02 -7.11
N LEU A 18 -3.80 12.84 -7.96
CA LEU A 18 -2.79 13.88 -8.22
C LEU A 18 -3.45 15.20 -8.67
N GLU A 19 -4.36 15.14 -9.65
CA GLU A 19 -5.11 16.32 -10.12
C GLU A 19 -5.85 17.01 -8.95
N LYS A 20 -6.56 16.23 -8.12
CA LYS A 20 -7.35 16.80 -7.02
C LYS A 20 -6.50 17.37 -5.89
N ILE A 21 -5.36 16.77 -5.59
CA ILE A 21 -4.39 17.30 -4.63
C ILE A 21 -3.77 18.60 -5.16
N GLU A 22 -3.39 18.66 -6.44
CA GLU A 22 -2.92 19.90 -7.07
C GLU A 22 -3.99 21.01 -7.07
N ASP A 23 -5.25 20.65 -7.34
CA ASP A 23 -6.38 21.59 -7.29
C ASP A 23 -6.57 22.22 -5.88
N LEU A 24 -6.21 21.49 -4.83
CA LEU A 24 -6.20 21.97 -3.45
C LEU A 24 -4.97 22.82 -3.11
N GLY A 25 -3.92 22.79 -3.94
CA GLY A 25 -2.64 23.44 -3.66
C GLY A 25 -1.62 22.55 -2.97
N GLY A 26 -1.87 21.26 -2.85
CA GLY A 26 -0.92 20.28 -2.33
C GLY A 26 0.24 20.00 -3.31
N ALA A 27 1.29 19.38 -2.81
CA ALA A 27 2.44 18.99 -3.61
C ALA A 27 2.23 17.59 -4.22
N THR A 28 2.68 17.40 -5.45
CA THR A 28 2.62 16.11 -6.15
C THR A 28 3.91 15.82 -6.90
N GLU A 29 4.19 14.54 -7.11
CA GLU A 29 5.24 14.10 -8.04
C GLU A 29 4.59 13.41 -9.25
N PRO A 30 5.20 13.51 -10.44
CA PRO A 30 4.68 12.80 -11.61
C PRO A 30 4.63 11.29 -11.36
N LEU A 31 3.48 10.67 -11.64
CA LEU A 31 3.32 9.22 -11.56
C LEU A 31 4.36 8.49 -12.42
N THR A 32 5.23 7.72 -11.79
CA THR A 32 6.23 6.89 -12.47
C THR A 32 5.69 5.46 -12.64
N ILE A 33 5.67 4.97 -13.86
CA ILE A 33 5.31 3.59 -14.22
C ILE A 33 6.32 3.10 -15.24
N GLU A 34 7.13 2.12 -14.87
CA GLU A 34 8.06 1.50 -15.80
C GLU A 34 7.38 0.42 -16.65
N LYS A 35 8.07 -0.02 -17.70
CA LYS A 35 7.63 -1.19 -18.48
C LYS A 35 7.58 -2.44 -17.59
N PRO A 36 6.75 -3.44 -17.94
CA PRO A 36 6.73 -4.72 -17.25
C PRO A 36 8.11 -5.40 -17.23
N ALA A 37 8.40 -6.14 -16.15
CA ALA A 37 9.56 -6.97 -16.05
C ALA A 37 9.51 -8.16 -17.00
N THR A 38 10.65 -8.67 -17.38
CA THR A 38 10.76 -9.95 -18.10
C THR A 38 10.73 -11.13 -17.12
N GLU A 39 10.38 -12.28 -17.62
CA GLU A 39 10.39 -13.55 -16.86
C GLU A 39 11.81 -13.87 -16.32
N GLU A 40 12.86 -13.51 -17.05
CA GLU A 40 14.25 -13.69 -16.67
C GLU A 40 14.64 -12.79 -15.49
N GLU A 41 14.20 -11.53 -15.50
CA GLU A 41 14.44 -10.59 -14.40
C GLU A 41 13.74 -11.04 -13.13
N VAL A 42 12.47 -11.43 -13.22
CA VAL A 42 11.71 -11.94 -12.07
C VAL A 42 12.36 -13.20 -11.49
N LYS A 43 12.75 -14.18 -12.33
CA LYS A 43 13.43 -15.39 -11.86
C LYS A 43 14.79 -15.13 -11.21
N ALA A 44 15.51 -14.11 -11.68
CA ALA A 44 16.78 -13.73 -11.08
C ALA A 44 16.59 -13.21 -9.64
N VAL A 45 15.53 -12.45 -9.38
CA VAL A 45 15.17 -11.98 -8.02
C VAL A 45 14.64 -13.14 -7.17
N GLU A 46 13.74 -13.99 -7.69
CA GLU A 46 13.24 -15.19 -7.01
C GLU A 46 14.38 -16.12 -6.55
N ALA A 47 15.40 -16.30 -7.40
CA ALA A 47 16.57 -17.11 -7.06
C ALA A 47 17.38 -16.54 -5.90
N GLN A 48 17.45 -15.21 -5.74
CA GLN A 48 18.13 -14.55 -4.62
C GLN A 48 17.28 -14.56 -3.36
N LEU A 49 15.96 -14.39 -3.47
CA LEU A 49 15.02 -14.49 -2.36
C LEU A 49 14.92 -15.92 -1.81
N GLY A 50 15.12 -16.93 -2.67
CA GLY A 50 15.01 -18.36 -2.34
C GLY A 50 13.58 -18.91 -2.42
N TYR A 51 12.63 -18.17 -2.95
CA TYR A 51 11.24 -18.58 -3.15
C TYR A 51 10.62 -17.87 -4.38
N THR A 52 9.52 -18.43 -4.89
CA THR A 52 8.73 -17.83 -5.97
C THR A 52 7.85 -16.72 -5.41
N LEU A 53 7.78 -15.59 -6.09
CA LEU A 53 6.95 -14.46 -5.70
C LEU A 53 5.45 -14.86 -5.63
N PRO A 54 4.67 -14.29 -4.70
CA PRO A 54 3.23 -14.49 -4.65
C PRO A 54 2.56 -14.21 -5.99
N PRO A 55 1.63 -15.07 -6.45
CA PRO A 55 1.14 -15.05 -7.84
C PRO A 55 0.63 -13.68 -8.32
N HIS A 56 -0.22 -13.00 -7.54
CA HIS A 56 -0.78 -11.72 -7.96
C HIS A 56 0.26 -10.59 -8.02
N PHE A 57 1.28 -10.63 -7.16
CA PHE A 57 2.40 -9.70 -7.22
C PHE A 57 3.27 -9.97 -8.45
N ARG A 58 3.63 -11.24 -8.67
CA ARG A 58 4.40 -11.70 -9.83
C ARG A 58 3.72 -11.35 -11.16
N GLU A 59 2.41 -11.60 -11.27
CA GLU A 59 1.60 -11.22 -12.43
C GLU A 59 1.61 -9.70 -12.63
N GLY A 60 1.48 -8.91 -11.56
CA GLY A 60 1.57 -7.45 -11.62
C GLY A 60 2.87 -6.96 -12.23
N LEU A 61 4.01 -7.54 -11.81
CA LEU A 61 5.32 -7.21 -12.37
C LEU A 61 5.49 -7.58 -13.84
N LEU A 62 4.97 -8.73 -14.25
CA LEU A 62 5.12 -9.24 -15.61
C LEU A 62 4.13 -8.65 -16.61
N GLU A 63 2.93 -8.26 -16.17
CA GLU A 63 1.86 -7.82 -17.06
C GLU A 63 1.65 -6.31 -17.04
N ASN A 64 2.01 -5.63 -15.96
CA ASN A 64 1.67 -4.23 -15.76
C ASN A 64 2.88 -3.30 -15.62
N THR A 65 3.70 -3.49 -14.58
CA THR A 65 4.86 -2.62 -14.34
C THR A 65 5.91 -3.30 -13.48
N ALA A 66 7.19 -3.11 -13.82
CA ALA A 66 8.30 -3.57 -12.99
C ALA A 66 8.57 -2.65 -11.80
N HIS A 67 8.18 -1.36 -11.90
CA HIS A 67 8.38 -0.36 -10.87
C HIS A 67 7.29 0.70 -10.98
N LEU A 68 6.73 1.11 -9.83
CA LEU A 68 5.75 2.17 -9.72
C LEU A 68 6.11 3.07 -8.55
N GLU A 69 6.04 4.38 -8.79
CA GLU A 69 6.16 5.42 -7.78
C GLU A 69 5.04 6.43 -7.93
N PHE A 70 4.33 6.67 -6.83
CA PHE A 70 3.23 7.61 -6.69
C PHE A 70 3.36 8.32 -5.36
N TRP A 71 3.26 9.66 -5.37
CA TRP A 71 3.40 10.47 -4.17
C TRP A 71 2.64 11.78 -4.25
N TRP A 72 2.08 12.21 -3.13
CA TRP A 72 1.52 13.54 -2.90
C TRP A 72 1.59 13.91 -1.42
N ASP A 73 1.48 15.23 -1.12
CA ASP A 73 1.54 15.79 0.22
C ASP A 73 0.65 17.03 0.34
N ILE A 74 -0.02 17.18 1.49
CA ILE A 74 -0.87 18.34 1.84
C ILE A 74 -0.50 18.94 3.20
N ASN A 75 0.69 18.63 3.75
CA ASN A 75 1.13 19.17 5.05
C ASN A 75 1.05 20.68 5.11
N ASP A 76 1.50 21.39 4.08
CA ASP A 76 1.46 22.86 4.06
C ASP A 76 0.04 23.41 4.21
N ILE A 77 -0.96 22.68 3.68
CA ILE A 77 -2.38 23.08 3.78
C ILE A 77 -2.91 22.80 5.19
N THR A 78 -2.63 21.63 5.74
CA THR A 78 -3.11 21.23 7.08
C THR A 78 -2.40 22.00 8.18
N ASP A 79 -1.16 22.42 7.99
CA ASP A 79 -0.41 23.26 8.91
C ASP A 79 -0.93 24.72 8.93
N GLU A 80 -1.45 25.22 7.81
CA GLU A 80 -2.03 26.55 7.71
C GLU A 80 -3.49 26.63 8.22
N ASP A 81 -4.24 25.52 8.11
CA ASP A 81 -5.64 25.39 8.54
C ASP A 81 -5.86 24.04 9.26
N GLU A 82 -5.74 24.05 10.58
CA GLU A 82 -5.92 22.87 11.44
C GLU A 82 -7.34 22.26 11.34
N ASP A 83 -8.33 23.01 10.88
CA ASP A 83 -9.71 22.57 10.68
C ASP A 83 -10.00 22.10 9.23
N PHE A 84 -8.98 22.08 8.35
CA PHE A 84 -9.13 21.68 6.95
C PHE A 84 -9.66 20.25 6.78
N LEU A 85 -9.14 19.32 7.57
CA LEU A 85 -9.61 17.93 7.59
C LEU A 85 -10.61 17.71 8.74
N PRO A 86 -11.67 16.93 8.55
CA PRO A 86 -12.51 16.47 9.64
C PRO A 86 -11.71 15.58 10.60
N GLU A 87 -12.12 15.51 11.87
CA GLU A 87 -11.42 14.79 12.94
C GLU A 87 -11.07 13.35 12.55
N GLU A 88 -11.96 12.65 11.84
CA GLU A 88 -11.78 11.27 11.42
C GLU A 88 -10.71 11.09 10.32
N LEU A 89 -10.30 12.17 9.66
CA LEU A 89 -9.32 12.20 8.57
C LEU A 89 -8.10 13.08 8.89
N ALA A 90 -8.00 13.60 10.11
CA ALA A 90 -7.01 14.61 10.49
C ALA A 90 -5.54 14.16 10.33
N GLU A 91 -5.30 12.85 10.38
CA GLU A 91 -3.95 12.28 10.25
C GLU A 91 -3.54 12.02 8.78
N ILE A 92 -4.41 12.37 7.79
CA ILE A 92 -4.10 12.17 6.38
C ILE A 92 -3.42 13.41 5.83
N PHE A 93 -2.11 13.36 5.69
CA PHE A 93 -1.32 14.48 5.16
C PHE A 93 -0.54 14.13 3.89
N CYS A 94 -0.41 12.86 3.54
CA CYS A 94 0.28 12.42 2.32
C CYS A 94 -0.30 11.15 1.72
N GLY A 95 0.09 10.84 0.51
CA GLY A 95 -0.16 9.56 -0.14
C GLY A 95 1.09 9.01 -0.78
N GLU A 96 1.31 7.71 -0.62
CA GLU A 96 2.48 7.04 -1.14
C GLU A 96 2.16 5.61 -1.58
N LEU A 97 2.64 5.26 -2.75
CA LEU A 97 2.73 3.88 -3.21
C LEU A 97 4.03 3.70 -3.99
N LEU A 98 4.95 2.93 -3.41
CA LEU A 98 6.24 2.63 -4.01
C LEU A 98 6.49 1.13 -3.96
N PHE A 99 6.50 0.49 -5.12
CA PHE A 99 6.92 -0.90 -5.23
C PHE A 99 7.69 -1.13 -6.54
N GLY A 100 8.59 -2.09 -6.52
CA GLY A 100 9.37 -2.43 -7.71
C GLY A 100 10.13 -3.73 -7.55
N LEU A 101 10.41 -4.41 -8.67
CA LEU A 101 11.24 -5.62 -8.69
C LEU A 101 12.65 -5.34 -8.19
N ASP A 102 13.18 -4.16 -8.50
CA ASP A 102 14.50 -3.65 -8.12
C ASP A 102 14.61 -3.34 -6.62
N LEU A 103 13.49 -3.06 -5.95
CA LEU A 103 13.43 -2.71 -4.53
C LEU A 103 13.32 -3.93 -3.61
N LEU A 104 12.78 -5.06 -4.10
CA LEU A 104 12.41 -6.21 -3.28
C LEU A 104 13.55 -6.77 -2.44
N LEU A 105 14.75 -6.91 -3.03
CA LEU A 105 15.89 -7.49 -2.30
C LEU A 105 16.30 -6.62 -1.11
N GLY A 106 16.30 -5.30 -1.30
CA GLY A 106 16.62 -4.34 -0.23
C GLY A 106 15.56 -4.34 0.87
N TYR A 107 14.29 -4.36 0.50
CA TYR A 107 13.20 -4.42 1.47
C TYR A 107 13.22 -5.73 2.29
N GLU A 108 13.46 -6.86 1.63
CA GLU A 108 13.56 -8.15 2.31
C GLU A 108 14.82 -8.28 3.18
N GLU A 109 15.94 -7.71 2.78
CA GLU A 109 17.14 -7.63 3.63
C GLU A 109 16.84 -6.83 4.89
N SER A 110 16.24 -5.65 4.74
CA SER A 110 15.89 -4.79 5.87
C SER A 110 14.85 -5.44 6.79
N ARG A 111 13.77 -6.04 6.25
CA ARG A 111 12.78 -6.78 7.05
C ARG A 111 13.41 -7.96 7.80
N LYS A 112 14.33 -8.70 7.17
CA LYS A 112 15.04 -9.81 7.81
C LYS A 112 15.90 -9.33 8.98
N SER A 113 16.54 -8.15 8.88
CA SER A 113 17.26 -7.56 10.00
C SER A 113 16.33 -7.27 11.18
N TRP A 114 15.11 -6.76 10.95
CA TRP A 114 14.10 -6.61 12.01
C TRP A 114 13.76 -7.96 12.67
N VAL A 115 13.58 -9.02 11.88
CA VAL A 115 13.30 -10.37 12.41
C VAL A 115 14.46 -10.89 13.23
N GLU A 116 15.70 -10.74 12.77
CA GLU A 116 16.88 -11.31 13.42
C GLU A 116 17.27 -10.53 14.69
N ASP A 117 17.19 -9.21 14.65
CA ASP A 117 17.73 -8.34 15.70
C ASP A 117 16.69 -7.92 16.74
N VAL A 118 15.41 -7.81 16.36
CA VAL A 118 14.37 -7.21 17.22
C VAL A 118 13.22 -8.18 17.50
N TYR A 119 12.76 -8.95 16.51
CA TYR A 119 11.59 -9.84 16.61
C TYR A 119 11.92 -11.32 16.36
N PRO A 120 12.91 -11.90 17.07
CA PRO A 120 13.39 -13.26 16.76
C PRO A 120 12.52 -14.39 17.32
N ASP A 121 11.63 -14.11 18.27
CA ASP A 121 10.86 -15.17 18.93
C ASP A 121 9.55 -15.49 18.18
N TYR A 122 9.60 -16.47 17.29
CA TYR A 122 8.42 -16.94 16.55
C TYR A 122 7.24 -17.39 17.44
N ASN A 123 7.46 -17.70 18.73
CA ASN A 123 6.39 -18.04 19.67
C ASN A 123 5.73 -16.81 20.28
N ASN A 124 6.38 -15.64 20.23
CA ASN A 124 5.77 -14.37 20.57
C ASN A 124 4.76 -14.01 19.48
N LYS A 125 3.56 -13.58 19.85
CA LYS A 125 2.48 -13.26 18.90
C LYS A 125 2.82 -12.05 18.01
N TYR A 126 3.50 -11.06 18.59
CA TYR A 126 3.90 -9.86 17.85
C TYR A 126 5.04 -10.20 16.89
N ASP A 127 6.15 -10.76 17.40
CA ASP A 127 7.30 -11.10 16.59
C ASP A 127 6.93 -12.02 15.41
N ARG A 128 6.05 -13.01 15.65
CA ARG A 128 5.62 -13.96 14.62
C ARG A 128 5.02 -13.30 13.38
N VAL A 129 4.39 -12.14 13.52
CA VAL A 129 3.81 -11.42 12.38
C VAL A 129 4.89 -10.98 11.39
N TRP A 130 6.09 -10.67 11.87
CA TRP A 130 7.23 -10.29 11.03
C TRP A 130 7.81 -11.45 10.21
N HIS A 131 7.59 -12.69 10.65
CA HIS A 131 8.13 -13.89 9.99
C HIS A 131 7.29 -14.30 8.79
N ASN A 132 7.94 -14.99 7.83
CA ASN A 132 7.29 -15.60 6.64
C ASN A 132 6.45 -14.57 5.85
N LYS A 133 7.01 -13.40 5.62
CA LYS A 133 6.42 -12.33 4.81
C LYS A 133 7.36 -11.97 3.67
N MET A 134 6.80 -11.33 2.66
CA MET A 134 7.52 -10.63 1.61
C MET A 134 7.12 -9.16 1.67
N SER A 135 8.02 -8.30 2.13
CA SER A 135 7.79 -6.84 2.09
C SER A 135 7.93 -6.33 0.66
N PHE A 136 6.98 -5.51 0.23
CA PHE A 136 7.02 -4.89 -1.09
C PHE A 136 7.00 -3.37 -1.03
N GLN A 137 6.69 -2.78 0.11
CA GLN A 137 6.78 -1.34 0.37
C GLN A 137 7.34 -1.13 1.77
N GLN A 138 8.37 -0.30 1.86
CA GLN A 138 8.84 0.26 3.12
C GLN A 138 8.11 1.56 3.39
N VAL A 139 7.71 1.78 4.63
CA VAL A 139 7.04 2.98 5.09
C VAL A 139 8.04 3.93 5.75
N GLY A 140 7.80 5.24 5.67
CA GLY A 140 8.74 6.26 6.13
C GLY A 140 9.14 6.17 7.61
N ASN A 141 8.24 5.66 8.47
CA ASN A 141 8.49 5.45 9.89
C ASN A 141 9.29 4.17 10.21
N GLY A 142 9.56 3.31 9.23
CA GLY A 142 10.26 2.02 9.42
C GLY A 142 9.35 0.79 9.41
N ASP A 143 8.06 0.96 9.23
CA ASP A 143 7.07 -0.09 9.04
C ASP A 143 7.12 -0.65 7.61
N TYR A 144 6.33 -1.70 7.35
CA TYR A 144 6.24 -2.30 6.01
C TYR A 144 4.82 -2.70 5.65
N ILE A 145 4.52 -2.61 4.36
CA ILE A 145 3.40 -3.33 3.76
C ILE A 145 3.97 -4.57 3.08
N ALA A 146 3.44 -5.73 3.45
CA ALA A 146 3.99 -7.02 3.07
C ALA A 146 2.92 -7.99 2.57
N ILE A 147 3.36 -9.08 1.94
CA ILE A 147 2.48 -10.19 1.53
C ILE A 147 2.76 -11.39 2.42
N GLU A 148 1.69 -12.02 2.89
CA GLU A 148 1.71 -13.22 3.70
C GLU A 148 2.22 -14.43 2.90
N LEU A 149 3.21 -15.13 3.43
CA LEU A 149 3.75 -16.36 2.83
C LEU A 149 3.33 -17.63 3.59
N GLU A 150 2.69 -17.51 4.77
CA GLU A 150 2.13 -18.66 5.47
C GLU A 150 0.95 -19.26 4.69
N PRO A 151 0.87 -20.60 4.58
CA PRO A 151 -0.12 -21.26 3.72
C PRO A 151 -1.58 -20.90 4.03
N GLU A 152 -1.90 -20.64 5.30
CA GLU A 152 -3.29 -20.35 5.73
C GLU A 152 -3.84 -19.07 5.13
N ASN A 153 -2.99 -18.05 4.99
CA ASN A 153 -3.37 -16.72 4.49
C ASN A 153 -2.49 -16.26 3.32
N TYR A 154 -1.90 -17.21 2.61
CA TYR A 154 -0.96 -16.96 1.52
C TYR A 154 -1.49 -15.97 0.49
N GLY A 155 -0.70 -14.93 0.25
CA GLY A 155 -1.01 -13.90 -0.75
C GLY A 155 -1.78 -12.70 -0.23
N LYS A 156 -2.29 -12.72 1.02
CA LYS A 156 -2.93 -11.54 1.62
C LYS A 156 -1.92 -10.45 1.89
N VAL A 157 -2.36 -9.21 1.82
CA VAL A 157 -1.55 -8.03 2.17
C VAL A 157 -1.72 -7.72 3.65
N VAL A 158 -0.60 -7.56 4.35
CA VAL A 158 -0.53 -7.39 5.80
C VAL A 158 0.34 -6.20 6.17
N TYR A 159 -0.03 -5.47 7.22
CA TYR A 159 0.75 -4.38 7.79
C TYR A 159 1.71 -4.88 8.88
N LEU A 160 2.96 -4.43 8.84
CA LEU A 160 4.01 -4.76 9.81
C LEU A 160 4.46 -3.48 10.52
N SER A 161 4.05 -3.31 11.77
CA SER A 161 4.49 -2.20 12.61
C SER A 161 5.71 -2.60 13.45
N HIS A 162 6.67 -1.69 13.59
CA HIS A 162 7.86 -1.88 14.41
C HIS A 162 7.71 -1.29 15.83
N ASP A 163 6.71 -0.47 16.08
CA ASP A 163 6.59 0.33 17.31
C ASP A 163 5.44 -0.08 18.23
N GLY A 164 4.77 -1.20 17.95
CA GLY A 164 3.72 -1.76 18.82
C GLY A 164 2.31 -1.28 18.48
N SER A 165 2.07 -0.79 17.28
CA SER A 165 0.73 -0.42 16.82
C SER A 165 -0.29 -1.56 16.98
N GLU A 166 -1.56 -1.20 17.29
CA GLU A 166 -2.69 -2.13 17.32
C GLU A 166 -3.03 -2.70 15.93
N ASN A 167 -2.59 -2.01 14.88
CA ASN A 167 -2.78 -2.42 13.49
C ASN A 167 -1.75 -3.44 12.99
N HIS A 168 -0.75 -3.79 13.82
CA HIS A 168 0.24 -4.80 13.51
C HIS A 168 -0.38 -6.17 13.21
N GLY A 169 -0.13 -6.68 12.01
CA GLY A 169 -0.67 -7.97 11.56
C GLY A 169 -2.10 -7.90 11.02
N LEU A 170 -2.68 -6.71 10.86
CA LEU A 170 -3.95 -6.58 10.15
C LEU A 170 -3.77 -6.91 8.66
N TYR A 171 -4.68 -7.72 8.14
CA TYR A 171 -4.81 -7.93 6.70
C TYR A 171 -5.60 -6.78 6.09
N ILE A 172 -4.94 -6.00 5.24
CA ILE A 172 -5.50 -4.80 4.60
C ILE A 172 -6.04 -5.05 3.19
N ALA A 173 -5.79 -6.24 2.64
CA ALA A 173 -6.45 -6.76 1.43
C ALA A 173 -6.30 -8.29 1.34
N ASP A 174 -7.18 -8.96 0.60
CA ASP A 174 -7.12 -10.41 0.39
C ASP A 174 -6.03 -10.82 -0.62
N ASN A 175 -5.52 -9.88 -1.43
CA ASN A 175 -4.40 -10.09 -2.34
C ASN A 175 -3.85 -8.77 -2.87
N PHE A 176 -2.68 -8.82 -3.52
CA PHE A 176 -1.98 -7.64 -4.02
C PHE A 176 -2.80 -6.83 -5.06
N LYS A 177 -3.53 -7.49 -5.95
CA LYS A 177 -4.34 -6.79 -6.98
C LYS A 177 -5.51 -6.04 -6.34
N GLU A 178 -6.15 -6.64 -5.35
CA GLU A 178 -7.20 -5.99 -4.57
C GLU A 178 -6.64 -4.82 -3.74
N PHE A 179 -5.48 -5.02 -3.11
CA PHE A 179 -4.78 -3.94 -2.43
C PHE A 179 -4.57 -2.74 -3.36
N LEU A 180 -3.98 -2.94 -4.53
CA LEU A 180 -3.76 -1.85 -5.49
C LEU A 180 -5.06 -1.12 -5.86
N MET A 181 -6.13 -1.87 -6.14
CA MET A 181 -7.41 -1.26 -6.52
C MET A 181 -8.04 -0.46 -5.40
N ASN A 182 -8.09 -1.01 -4.19
CA ASN A 182 -8.70 -0.35 -3.04
C ASN A 182 -7.86 0.83 -2.55
N TYR A 183 -6.54 0.65 -2.49
CA TYR A 183 -5.61 1.68 -2.04
C TYR A 183 -5.58 2.88 -3.00
N ALA A 184 -5.53 2.63 -4.31
CA ALA A 184 -5.64 3.70 -5.30
C ALA A 184 -7.00 4.41 -5.28
N ALA A 185 -8.08 3.73 -4.88
CA ALA A 185 -9.38 4.35 -4.76
C ALA A 185 -9.47 5.37 -3.60
N VAL A 186 -8.67 5.20 -2.55
CA VAL A 186 -8.56 6.19 -1.46
C VAL A 186 -7.35 7.11 -1.61
N GLY A 187 -6.67 7.10 -2.76
CA GLY A 187 -5.53 7.98 -3.06
C GLY A 187 -4.21 7.52 -2.46
N CYS A 188 -4.07 6.25 -2.12
CA CYS A 188 -2.89 5.67 -1.49
C CYS A 188 -2.46 6.48 -0.24
N THR A 189 -3.43 6.84 0.61
CA THR A 189 -3.23 7.68 1.80
C THR A 189 -2.17 7.09 2.72
N GLY A 190 -0.94 7.57 2.60
CA GLY A 190 0.23 7.21 3.36
C GLY A 190 0.48 5.71 3.58
N GLY A 191 1.69 5.36 3.91
CA GLY A 191 1.99 3.98 4.28
C GLY A 191 1.80 3.71 5.77
N GLU A 192 1.77 4.74 6.60
CA GLU A 192 1.62 4.66 8.04
C GLU A 192 0.18 4.30 8.42
N ASP A 193 0.00 3.50 9.47
CA ASP A 193 -1.28 2.91 9.78
C ASP A 193 -2.38 3.92 10.12
N TRP A 194 -2.08 4.99 10.81
CA TRP A 194 -3.05 6.06 11.11
C TRP A 194 -3.58 6.77 9.85
N GLN A 195 -2.85 6.73 8.72
CA GLN A 195 -3.27 7.36 7.48
C GLN A 195 -4.26 6.50 6.68
N TRP A 196 -4.13 5.18 6.70
CA TRP A 196 -5.06 4.28 6.02
C TRP A 196 -6.13 3.67 6.95
N GLU A 197 -5.92 3.68 8.27
CA GLU A 197 -6.88 3.14 9.25
C GLU A 197 -8.30 3.73 9.12
N PRO A 198 -8.50 5.04 8.86
CA PRO A 198 -9.82 5.61 8.62
C PRO A 198 -10.64 4.89 7.56
N PHE A 199 -9.99 4.26 6.60
CA PHE A 199 -10.62 3.51 5.49
C PHE A 199 -10.69 2.01 5.74
N TYR A 200 -10.20 1.53 6.90
CA TYR A 200 -10.18 0.11 7.19
C TYR A 200 -11.55 -0.37 7.67
N THR A 201 -12.05 -1.44 7.04
CA THR A 201 -13.26 -2.16 7.48
C THR A 201 -12.88 -3.60 7.82
N LYS A 202 -13.19 -4.01 9.05
CA LYS A 202 -12.88 -5.36 9.53
C LYS A 202 -13.45 -6.44 8.60
N GLY A 203 -12.56 -7.29 8.10
CA GLY A 203 -12.91 -8.38 7.19
C GLY A 203 -12.98 -8.00 5.71
N LYS A 204 -12.76 -6.72 5.39
CA LYS A 204 -12.62 -6.23 4.01
C LYS A 204 -11.23 -5.64 3.73
N GLY A 205 -10.50 -5.20 4.77
CA GLY A 205 -9.29 -4.41 4.61
C GLY A 205 -9.59 -2.95 4.29
N ILE A 206 -8.79 -2.32 3.42
CA ILE A 206 -9.06 -0.96 2.92
C ILE A 206 -10.34 -0.99 2.08
N ASP A 207 -11.35 -0.27 2.55
CA ASP A 207 -12.71 -0.25 1.99
C ASP A 207 -13.02 1.12 1.37
N PRO A 208 -12.93 1.27 0.04
CA PRO A 208 -13.21 2.53 -0.65
C PRO A 208 -14.70 2.94 -0.61
N THR A 209 -15.56 2.12 0.00
CA THR A 209 -16.98 2.41 0.19
C THR A 209 -17.34 2.74 1.64
N SER A 210 -16.34 2.87 2.53
CA SER A 210 -16.53 3.26 3.93
C SER A 210 -17.07 4.70 4.05
N GLU A 211 -17.67 5.03 5.20
CA GLU A 211 -18.16 6.39 5.46
C GLU A 211 -17.04 7.43 5.36
N ASN A 212 -15.85 7.10 5.86
CA ASN A 212 -14.68 7.96 5.78
C ASN A 212 -14.16 8.12 4.34
N ALA A 213 -14.21 7.05 3.52
CA ALA A 213 -13.87 7.17 2.10
C ALA A 213 -14.84 8.12 1.37
N LEU A 214 -16.13 8.05 1.64
CA LEU A 214 -17.11 8.96 1.06
C LEU A 214 -16.91 10.41 1.54
N ALA A 215 -16.54 10.62 2.80
CA ALA A 215 -16.19 11.93 3.34
C ALA A 215 -14.93 12.50 2.66
N TRP A 216 -13.90 11.66 2.47
CA TRP A 216 -12.67 11.99 1.75
C TRP A 216 -12.93 12.40 0.30
N TYR A 217 -13.74 11.64 -0.45
CA TYR A 217 -14.11 12.00 -1.82
C TYR A 217 -14.87 13.32 -1.89
N LYS A 218 -15.78 13.56 -0.94
CA LYS A 218 -16.51 14.82 -0.89
C LYS A 218 -15.57 16.01 -0.66
N LEU A 219 -14.59 15.89 0.23
CA LEU A 219 -13.60 16.93 0.51
C LEU A 219 -12.78 17.24 -0.74
N LEU A 220 -12.33 16.22 -1.46
CA LEU A 220 -11.57 16.35 -2.69
C LEU A 220 -12.44 16.68 -3.93
N ASN A 221 -13.74 16.83 -3.77
CA ASN A 221 -14.68 17.02 -4.89
C ASN A 221 -14.55 15.89 -5.96
N ILE A 222 -14.40 14.66 -5.51
CA ILE A 222 -14.37 13.45 -6.34
C ILE A 222 -15.76 12.82 -6.34
N ASN A 223 -16.28 12.47 -7.54
CA ASN A 223 -17.48 11.67 -7.65
C ASN A 223 -17.12 10.17 -7.68
N GLU A 224 -17.82 9.33 -6.90
CA GLU A 224 -17.62 7.87 -6.85
C GLU A 224 -17.59 7.21 -8.25
N LYS A 225 -18.38 7.74 -9.20
CA LYS A 225 -18.38 7.25 -10.59
C LYS A 225 -17.06 7.50 -11.33
N GLU A 226 -16.27 8.48 -10.91
CA GLU A 226 -14.95 8.74 -11.51
C GLU A 226 -13.96 7.67 -11.09
N LEU A 227 -14.17 7.09 -9.89
CA LEU A 227 -13.41 5.98 -9.32
C LEU A 227 -13.93 4.61 -9.74
N ASP A 228 -15.10 4.53 -10.39
CA ASP A 228 -15.77 3.29 -10.75
C ASP A 228 -16.01 2.37 -9.52
N ILE A 229 -16.62 2.96 -8.47
CA ILE A 229 -17.03 2.31 -7.21
C ILE A 229 -18.48 2.58 -6.89
#